data_5f33c75cacd2e80ea0b967fe3c64e457
#
_entry.id   5f33c75cacd2e80ea0b967fe3c64e457
#
_cell.length_a   1.000
_cell.length_b   1.000
_cell.length_c   1.000
_cell.angle_alpha   90.00
_cell.angle_beta   90.00
_cell.angle_gamma   90.00
#
_symmetry.space_group_name_H-M   'P 1'
#
loop_
_entity.id
_entity.type
_entity.pdbx_description
1 polymer ?
#
loop_
_entity_poly.entity_id
_entity_poly.type
_entity_poly.pdbx_seq_one_letter_code
_entity_poly.pdbx_strand_id
1 'polypeptide(L)'
;MKNILIIIFFICISFGTKGNVRTLEIGSLYYQCKPYQDVDFDFEKLSQSDQVKAMICRTTLIGVVNTGYNLCQSLRWYYKDANNDSKKILTGLSSWYANELVESENKLIMGFNKWAEKNKHLWKEFVTGIPFKRDYMAKNYYCNLR
;
A
#
# COMPACT_ATOMS: atom_id res chain seq x y z
N MET A 1 -40.78 12.37 19.39
CA MET A 1 -39.37 12.84 19.20
C MET A 1 -38.34 11.74 18.99
N LYS A 2 -38.51 10.52 19.52
CA LYS A 2 -37.58 9.39 19.30
C LYS A 2 -37.43 8.95 17.82
N ASN A 3 -38.51 9.04 17.03
CA ASN A 3 -38.50 8.56 15.62
C ASN A 3 -37.78 9.50 14.66
N ILE A 4 -37.65 10.80 14.98
CA ILE A 4 -36.95 11.77 14.14
C ILE A 4 -35.44 11.57 14.22
N LEU A 5 -34.91 11.19 15.40
CA LEU A 5 -33.48 10.93 15.59
C LEU A 5 -32.98 9.73 14.79
N ILE A 6 -33.82 8.68 14.67
CA ILE A 6 -33.49 7.48 13.88
C ILE A 6 -33.44 7.80 12.38
N ILE A 7 -34.35 8.64 11.90
CA ILE A 7 -34.38 9.05 10.47
C ILE A 7 -33.15 9.88 10.12
N ILE A 8 -32.72 10.80 10.99
CA ILE A 8 -31.50 11.60 10.79
C ILE A 8 -30.26 10.70 10.77
N PHE A 9 -30.19 9.69 11.63
CA PHE A 9 -29.08 8.74 11.66
C PHE A 9 -28.98 7.90 10.36
N PHE A 10 -30.14 7.47 9.82
CA PHE A 10 -30.18 6.74 8.54
C PHE A 10 -29.85 7.64 7.33
N ILE A 11 -30.22 8.90 7.34
CA ILE A 11 -29.89 9.86 6.26
C ILE A 11 -28.38 10.14 6.26
N CYS A 12 -27.70 10.24 7.41
CA CYS A 12 -26.26 10.42 7.49
C CYS A 12 -25.46 9.21 6.97
N ILE A 13 -26.00 8.00 7.08
CA ILE A 13 -25.38 6.79 6.53
C ILE A 13 -25.54 6.70 5.00
N SER A 14 -26.61 7.29 4.46
CA SER A 14 -26.93 7.26 3.01
C SER A 14 -26.13 8.28 2.18
N PHE A 15 -25.53 9.28 2.80
CA PHE A 15 -24.54 10.15 2.17
C PHE A 15 -23.14 9.54 2.29
N GLY A 16 -23.02 8.24 2.02
CA GLY A 16 -21.76 7.65 1.65
C GLY A 16 -21.26 8.44 0.43
N THR A 17 -20.42 9.44 0.68
CA THR A 17 -19.62 10.05 -0.35
C THR A 17 -19.02 8.91 -1.14
N LYS A 18 -19.42 8.76 -2.41
CA LYS A 18 -18.62 8.03 -3.40
C LYS A 18 -17.31 8.81 -3.48
N GLY A 19 -16.47 8.68 -2.45
CA GLY A 19 -15.10 9.09 -2.52
C GLY A 19 -14.54 8.28 -3.69
N ASN A 20 -14.36 8.94 -4.82
CA ASN A 20 -13.51 8.40 -5.86
C ASN A 20 -12.17 8.15 -5.16
N VAL A 21 -11.95 6.92 -4.71
CA VAL A 21 -10.64 6.45 -4.29
C VAL A 21 -9.81 6.54 -5.57
N ARG A 22 -9.24 7.72 -5.81
CA ARG A 22 -8.26 7.91 -6.88
C ARG A 22 -7.09 7.02 -6.49
N THR A 23 -7.05 5.86 -7.07
CA THR A 23 -5.90 4.96 -6.96
C THR A 23 -4.70 5.72 -7.51
N LEU A 24 -3.69 5.90 -6.67
CA LEU A 24 -2.52 6.67 -7.03
C LEU A 24 -1.68 5.88 -8.06
N GLU A 25 -1.33 6.52 -9.17
CA GLU A 25 -0.45 5.95 -10.18
C GLU A 25 1.00 5.86 -9.65
N ILE A 26 1.76 4.87 -10.12
CA ILE A 26 3.16 4.64 -9.74
C ILE A 26 4.01 5.89 -10.02
N GLY A 27 3.84 6.52 -11.19
CA GLY A 27 4.57 7.74 -11.53
C GLY A 27 4.21 8.91 -10.63
N SER A 28 2.93 9.08 -10.30
CA SER A 28 2.49 10.10 -9.35
C SER A 28 3.09 9.89 -7.97
N LEU A 29 3.10 8.64 -7.48
CA LEU A 29 3.73 8.32 -6.20
C LEU A 29 5.25 8.56 -6.22
N TYR A 30 5.93 8.24 -7.32
CA TYR A 30 7.35 8.53 -7.50
C TYR A 30 7.63 10.03 -7.32
N TYR A 31 6.85 10.91 -7.97
CA TYR A 31 6.99 12.37 -7.81
C TYR A 31 6.63 12.87 -6.41
N GLN A 32 5.80 12.14 -5.67
CA GLN A 32 5.54 12.45 -4.25
C GLN A 32 6.72 12.06 -3.35
N CYS A 33 7.43 10.97 -3.69
CA CYS A 33 8.52 10.43 -2.88
C CYS A 33 9.86 11.12 -3.15
N LYS A 34 10.09 11.59 -4.37
CA LYS A 34 11.40 12.12 -4.82
C LYS A 34 11.92 13.29 -3.98
N PRO A 35 11.13 14.35 -3.69
CA PRO A 35 11.62 15.48 -2.87
C PRO A 35 12.12 15.06 -1.49
N TYR A 36 11.48 14.08 -0.87
CA TYR A 36 11.86 13.61 0.46
C TYR A 36 13.19 12.84 0.43
N GLN A 37 13.44 12.07 -0.60
CA GLN A 37 14.73 11.41 -0.80
C GLN A 37 15.85 12.41 -1.11
N ASP A 38 15.56 13.46 -1.87
CA ASP A 38 16.56 14.46 -2.31
C ASP A 38 17.13 15.31 -1.14
N VAL A 39 16.44 15.33 -0.01
CA VAL A 39 16.91 15.97 1.24
C VAL A 39 17.33 14.94 2.29
N ASP A 40 17.75 13.75 1.89
CA ASP A 40 18.18 12.66 2.79
C ASP A 40 17.15 12.32 3.87
N PHE A 41 15.86 12.41 3.53
CA PHE A 41 14.73 12.16 4.43
C PHE A 41 14.63 13.12 5.63
N ASP A 42 15.22 14.30 5.52
CA ASP A 42 15.07 15.38 6.50
C ASP A 42 13.82 16.22 6.17
N PHE A 43 12.74 15.93 6.90
CA PHE A 43 11.45 16.57 6.66
C PHE A 43 11.48 18.10 6.86
N GLU A 44 12.34 18.61 7.73
CA GLU A 44 12.43 20.04 8.04
C GLU A 44 13.08 20.83 6.90
N LYS A 45 13.87 20.18 6.04
CA LYS A 45 14.46 20.80 4.84
C LYS A 45 13.51 20.97 3.67
N LEU A 46 12.31 20.37 3.77
CA LEU A 46 11.32 20.43 2.70
C LEU A 46 10.52 21.74 2.73
N SER A 47 10.17 22.25 1.56
CA SER A 47 9.13 23.27 1.44
C SER A 47 7.80 22.73 1.96
N GLN A 48 6.88 23.58 2.37
CA GLN A 48 5.56 23.15 2.86
C GLN A 48 4.82 22.27 1.85
N SER A 49 4.91 22.57 0.55
CA SER A 49 4.29 21.75 -0.48
C SER A 49 4.96 20.37 -0.60
N ASP A 50 6.28 20.29 -0.42
CA ASP A 50 7.01 19.03 -0.50
C ASP A 50 6.85 18.20 0.77
N GLN A 51 6.61 18.83 1.93
CA GLN A 51 6.18 18.12 3.13
C GLN A 51 4.87 17.36 2.93
N VAL A 52 3.89 17.98 2.27
CA VAL A 52 2.62 17.29 1.92
C VAL A 52 2.88 16.10 0.98
N LYS A 53 3.73 16.28 -0.02
CA LYS A 53 4.13 15.18 -0.92
C LYS A 53 4.81 14.04 -0.15
N ALA A 54 5.77 14.37 0.71
CA ALA A 54 6.45 13.39 1.55
C ALA A 54 5.47 12.61 2.43
N MET A 55 4.50 13.29 3.04
CA MET A 55 3.45 12.63 3.83
C MET A 55 2.62 11.65 2.98
N ILE A 56 2.20 12.05 1.77
CA ILE A 56 1.46 11.16 0.86
C ILE A 56 2.32 9.95 0.49
N CYS A 57 3.59 10.17 0.14
CA CYS A 57 4.54 9.10 -0.16
C CYS A 57 4.63 8.10 0.99
N ARG A 58 4.94 8.55 2.18
CA ARG A 58 5.11 7.75 3.40
C ARG A 58 3.87 6.94 3.70
N THR A 59 2.73 7.61 3.86
CA THR A 59 1.48 6.96 4.24
C THR A 59 1.02 5.94 3.21
N THR A 60 1.22 6.22 1.92
CA THR A 60 0.85 5.29 0.85
C THR A 60 1.73 4.04 0.87
N LEU A 61 3.06 4.18 0.86
CA LEU A 61 3.97 3.04 0.82
C LEU A 61 3.87 2.18 2.08
N ILE A 62 3.88 2.81 3.26
CA ILE A 62 3.73 2.10 4.54
C ILE A 62 2.36 1.40 4.61
N GLY A 63 1.30 2.07 4.17
CA GLY A 63 -0.04 1.50 4.15
C GLY A 63 -0.15 0.27 3.26
N VAL A 64 0.46 0.30 2.07
CA VAL A 64 0.47 -0.86 1.15
C VAL A 64 1.24 -2.04 1.76
N VAL A 65 2.44 -1.81 2.32
CA VAL A 65 3.25 -2.88 2.92
C VAL A 65 2.57 -3.46 4.16
N ASN A 66 2.08 -2.61 5.06
CA ASN A 66 1.42 -3.08 6.29
C ASN A 66 0.12 -3.84 6.00
N THR A 67 -0.66 -3.40 5.01
CA THR A 67 -1.84 -4.15 4.55
C THR A 67 -1.42 -5.51 3.99
N GLY A 68 -0.37 -5.55 3.16
CA GLY A 68 0.19 -6.80 2.64
C GLY A 68 0.67 -7.74 3.76
N TYR A 69 1.31 -7.20 4.81
CA TYR A 69 1.73 -7.96 5.97
C TYR A 69 0.54 -8.58 6.73
N ASN A 70 -0.48 -7.80 7.04
CA ASN A 70 -1.66 -8.30 7.75
C ASN A 70 -2.37 -9.40 6.96
N LEU A 71 -2.45 -9.27 5.64
CA LEU A 71 -2.99 -10.30 4.76
C LEU A 71 -2.11 -11.56 4.76
N CYS A 72 -0.78 -11.40 4.76
CA CYS A 72 0.16 -12.52 4.88
C CYS A 72 -0.04 -13.29 6.19
N GLN A 73 -0.19 -12.59 7.32
CA GLN A 73 -0.46 -13.25 8.61
C GLN A 73 -1.78 -14.03 8.60
N SER A 74 -2.82 -13.45 7.99
CA SER A 74 -4.11 -14.14 7.83
C SER A 74 -3.97 -15.42 6.97
N LEU A 75 -3.24 -15.34 5.86
CA LEU A 75 -2.99 -16.52 5.02
C LEU A 75 -2.20 -17.61 5.76
N ARG A 76 -1.19 -17.25 6.56
CA ARG A 76 -0.44 -18.21 7.40
C ARG A 76 -1.35 -18.94 8.37
N TRP A 77 -2.28 -18.22 8.99
CA TRP A 77 -3.23 -18.80 9.91
C TRP A 77 -4.09 -19.87 9.22
N TYR A 78 -4.67 -19.54 8.05
CA TYR A 78 -5.46 -20.50 7.26
C TYR A 78 -4.63 -21.64 6.67
N TYR A 79 -3.36 -21.39 6.32
CA TYR A 79 -2.50 -22.38 5.68
C TYR A 79 -2.18 -23.57 6.59
N LYS A 80 -2.13 -23.39 7.90
CA LYS A 80 -1.81 -24.44 8.87
C LYS A 80 -2.79 -25.61 8.78
N ASP A 81 -4.08 -25.33 8.68
CA ASP A 81 -5.14 -26.33 8.70
C ASP A 81 -5.70 -26.65 7.31
N ALA A 82 -5.14 -26.07 6.26
CA ALA A 82 -5.60 -26.25 4.88
C ALA A 82 -5.23 -27.64 4.32
N ASN A 83 -6.12 -28.20 3.49
CA ASN A 83 -5.78 -29.37 2.68
C ASN A 83 -4.83 -28.99 1.52
N ASN A 84 -4.32 -29.99 0.80
CA ASN A 84 -3.32 -29.78 -0.25
C ASN A 84 -3.77 -28.86 -1.38
N ASP A 85 -5.03 -28.92 -1.80
CA ASP A 85 -5.54 -28.07 -2.87
C ASP A 85 -5.70 -26.62 -2.40
N SER A 86 -6.23 -26.42 -1.21
CA SER A 86 -6.30 -25.12 -0.57
C SER A 86 -4.91 -24.51 -0.36
N LYS A 87 -3.92 -25.31 0.03
CA LYS A 87 -2.52 -24.87 0.17
C LYS A 87 -1.93 -24.33 -1.14
N LYS A 88 -2.22 -24.98 -2.29
CA LYS A 88 -1.78 -24.46 -3.59
C LYS A 88 -2.39 -23.10 -3.90
N ILE A 89 -3.69 -22.91 -3.65
CA ILE A 89 -4.38 -21.64 -3.84
C ILE A 89 -3.77 -20.56 -2.93
N LEU A 90 -3.62 -20.84 -1.64
CA LEU A 90 -3.06 -19.92 -0.67
C LEU A 90 -1.63 -19.51 -1.03
N THR A 91 -0.80 -20.47 -1.51
CA THR A 91 0.56 -20.18 -1.98
C THR A 91 0.56 -19.23 -3.19
N GLY A 92 -0.37 -19.41 -4.13
CA GLY A 92 -0.54 -18.47 -5.25
C GLY A 92 -0.91 -17.07 -4.78
N LEU A 93 -1.81 -16.95 -3.81
CA LEU A 93 -2.21 -15.65 -3.24
C LEU A 93 -1.08 -15.00 -2.44
N SER A 94 -0.26 -15.77 -1.72
CA SER A 94 0.80 -15.24 -0.85
C SER A 94 1.90 -14.49 -1.59
N SER A 95 2.10 -14.76 -2.88
CA SER A 95 3.09 -14.06 -3.70
C SER A 95 2.86 -12.55 -3.81
N TRP A 96 1.70 -12.06 -3.36
CA TRP A 96 1.28 -10.67 -3.48
C TRP A 96 1.32 -9.90 -2.16
N TYR A 97 1.75 -10.53 -1.07
CA TYR A 97 1.67 -9.98 0.27
C TYR A 97 3.04 -9.87 0.94
N ALA A 98 3.16 -8.95 1.86
CA ALA A 98 4.40 -8.71 2.57
C ALA A 98 4.61 -9.70 3.73
N ASN A 99 5.86 -10.17 3.88
CA ASN A 99 6.26 -11.06 4.96
C ASN A 99 6.51 -10.32 6.28
N GLU A 100 6.94 -9.06 6.20
CA GLU A 100 7.44 -8.28 7.32
C GLU A 100 6.83 -6.88 7.31
N LEU A 101 6.77 -6.29 8.50
CA LEU A 101 6.47 -4.87 8.63
C LEU A 101 7.65 -4.03 8.10
N VAL A 102 7.37 -2.77 7.82
CA VAL A 102 8.40 -1.83 7.39
C VAL A 102 9.39 -1.61 8.53
N GLU A 103 10.60 -2.16 8.40
CA GLU A 103 11.68 -1.94 9.36
C GLU A 103 12.28 -0.53 9.24
N SER A 104 12.37 -0.01 8.02
CA SER A 104 12.92 1.31 7.71
C SER A 104 12.16 1.96 6.58
N GLU A 105 11.48 3.05 6.91
CA GLU A 105 10.75 3.86 5.97
C GLU A 105 11.64 4.41 4.85
N ASN A 106 12.83 4.88 5.20
CA ASN A 106 13.77 5.44 4.23
C ASN A 106 14.21 4.38 3.21
N LYS A 107 14.51 3.14 3.67
CA LYS A 107 14.84 2.02 2.79
C LYS A 107 13.67 1.66 1.85
N LEU A 108 12.43 1.69 2.36
CA LEU A 108 11.24 1.43 1.56
C LEU A 108 11.09 2.48 0.45
N ILE A 109 11.21 3.77 0.78
CA ILE A 109 11.08 4.87 -0.18
C ILE A 109 12.21 4.84 -1.21
N MET A 110 13.46 4.65 -0.79
CA MET A 110 14.60 4.52 -1.69
C MET A 110 14.44 3.34 -2.65
N GLY A 111 14.03 2.20 -2.14
CA GLY A 111 13.79 0.99 -2.92
C GLY A 111 12.68 1.22 -3.95
N PHE A 112 11.57 1.81 -3.53
CA PHE A 112 10.48 2.17 -4.42
C PHE A 112 10.92 3.15 -5.52
N ASN A 113 11.59 4.24 -5.19
CA ASN A 113 12.04 5.23 -6.16
C ASN A 113 13.00 4.61 -7.20
N LYS A 114 13.96 3.83 -6.74
CA LYS A 114 14.90 3.11 -7.63
C LYS A 114 14.18 2.13 -8.56
N TRP A 115 13.16 1.43 -8.05
CA TRP A 115 12.35 0.52 -8.87
C TRP A 115 11.48 1.29 -9.86
N ALA A 116 10.76 2.33 -9.43
CA ALA A 116 9.88 3.13 -10.28
C ALA A 116 10.66 3.81 -11.41
N GLU A 117 11.86 4.31 -11.13
CA GLU A 117 12.72 4.94 -12.13
C GLU A 117 13.17 3.95 -13.22
N LYS A 118 13.46 2.71 -12.86
CA LYS A 118 13.79 1.63 -13.81
C LYS A 118 12.60 1.13 -14.60
N ASN A 119 11.37 1.33 -14.11
CA ASN A 119 10.14 0.79 -14.67
C ASN A 119 9.18 1.91 -15.13
N LYS A 120 9.71 2.93 -15.82
CA LYS A 120 8.91 4.08 -16.28
C LYS A 120 7.71 3.71 -17.16
N HIS A 121 7.79 2.58 -17.86
CA HIS A 121 6.68 2.07 -18.67
C HIS A 121 5.46 1.68 -17.82
N LEU A 122 5.63 1.46 -16.49
CA LEU A 122 4.55 1.14 -15.54
C LEU A 122 4.00 2.39 -14.81
N TRP A 123 4.46 3.59 -15.12
CA TRP A 123 4.08 4.79 -14.37
C TRP A 123 2.60 5.14 -14.41
N LYS A 124 1.87 4.69 -15.43
CA LYS A 124 0.42 4.85 -15.54
C LYS A 124 -0.37 3.74 -14.81
N GLU A 125 0.32 2.71 -14.35
CA GLU A 125 -0.29 1.67 -13.55
C GLU A 125 -0.50 2.15 -12.10
N PHE A 126 -1.50 1.57 -11.43
CA PHE A 126 -1.81 1.93 -10.05
C PHE A 126 -0.93 1.18 -9.05
N VAL A 127 -0.60 1.84 -7.93
CA VAL A 127 0.16 1.22 -6.83
C VAL A 127 -0.60 0.06 -6.15
N THR A 128 -1.92 -0.01 -6.34
CA THR A 128 -2.74 -1.16 -5.95
C THR A 128 -2.79 -2.24 -7.03
N GLY A 129 -2.24 -1.98 -8.21
CA GLY A 129 -2.27 -2.85 -9.37
C GLY A 129 -1.34 -4.05 -9.28
N ILE A 130 -1.57 -5.02 -10.17
CA ILE A 130 -0.79 -6.26 -10.26
C ILE A 130 0.70 -6.00 -10.53
N PRO A 131 1.11 -5.10 -11.47
CA PRO A 131 2.52 -4.86 -11.73
C PRO A 131 3.29 -4.43 -10.48
N PHE A 132 2.76 -3.48 -9.70
CA PHE A 132 3.41 -3.05 -8.46
C PHE A 132 3.52 -4.18 -7.44
N LYS A 133 2.43 -4.92 -7.23
CA LYS A 133 2.40 -6.03 -6.26
C LYS A 133 3.34 -7.16 -6.67
N ARG A 134 3.32 -7.59 -7.93
CA ARG A 134 4.13 -8.70 -8.45
C ARG A 134 5.61 -8.31 -8.62
N ASP A 135 5.88 -7.15 -9.17
CA ASP A 135 7.23 -6.81 -9.65
C ASP A 135 8.03 -6.03 -8.61
N TYR A 136 7.37 -5.38 -7.65
CA TYR A 136 8.02 -4.70 -6.54
C TYR A 136 7.77 -5.39 -5.20
N MET A 137 6.50 -5.50 -4.78
CA MET A 137 6.16 -6.01 -3.45
C MET A 137 6.56 -7.48 -3.27
N ALA A 138 6.20 -8.36 -4.21
CA ALA A 138 6.52 -9.79 -4.10
C ALA A 138 8.03 -10.08 -4.14
N LYS A 139 8.83 -9.23 -4.80
CA LYS A 139 10.29 -9.40 -4.87
C LYS A 139 11.01 -8.90 -3.62
N ASN A 140 10.50 -7.85 -2.97
CA ASN A 140 11.17 -7.20 -1.85
C ASN A 140 10.56 -7.56 -0.49
N TYR A 141 9.30 -7.98 -0.48
CA TYR A 141 8.50 -8.23 0.73
C TYR A 141 7.74 -9.57 0.62
N TYR A 142 8.39 -10.60 0.12
CA TYR A 142 7.78 -11.91 -0.13
C TYR A 142 7.13 -12.52 1.12
N CYS A 143 5.87 -12.94 1.01
CA CYS A 143 5.15 -13.65 2.07
C CYS A 143 5.48 -15.15 2.06
N ASN A 144 6.20 -15.63 3.05
CA ASN A 144 6.41 -17.05 3.27
C ASN A 144 5.28 -17.63 4.14
N LEU A 145 4.58 -18.64 3.65
CA LEU A 145 3.51 -19.34 4.38
C LEU A 145 3.99 -20.51 5.24
N ARG A 146 5.26 -20.89 5.13
CA ARG A 146 5.87 -22.00 5.88
C ARG A 146 6.47 -21.53 7.18
#